data_4500d3f472f67bd3c55544033f63f788
#
_entry.id   4500d3f472f67bd3c55544033f63f788
#
_cell.length_a   1.000
_cell.length_b   1.000
_cell.length_c   1.000
_cell.angle_alpha   90.00
_cell.angle_beta   90.00
_cell.angle_gamma   90.00
#
_symmetry.space_group_name_H-M   'P 1'
#
loop_
_entity.id
_entity.type
_entity.pdbx_description
1 polymer ?
#
loop_
_entity_poly.entity_id
_entity_poly.type
_entity_poly.pdbx_seq_one_letter_code
_entity_poly.pdbx_strand_id
1 'polypeptide(L)'
;IREGYKNITFGENGSFNRGMCAVGDYVYVSGRSENSSGASAYLNKYSGVTGELVEKLMLGSEAAMAYYPCNDVIKDSKDNICITNLTLDASSNPLAVLWVNLEDGSLTKVASVSTTSKYRIDHVALWGDVSTGNFTVYAAIRESKLVMRWIYENGKLSKSETCTVKSTYSGSTFGMAPRMIVIDEDLLTSGKVELSK
;
A
#
# COMPACT_ATOMS: atom_id res chain seq x y z
N ILE A 1 -15.14 -25.98 5.61
CA ILE A 1 -14.57 -25.15 6.70
C ILE A 1 -13.18 -25.75 6.95
N ARG A 2 -12.11 -24.99 6.68
CA ARG A 2 -10.76 -25.42 7.07
C ARG A 2 -10.66 -25.31 8.59
N GLU A 3 -10.45 -26.43 9.27
CA GLU A 3 -10.07 -26.43 10.69
C GLU A 3 -8.70 -25.77 10.82
N GLY A 4 -8.56 -24.80 11.72
CA GLY A 4 -7.26 -24.26 12.11
C GLY A 4 -7.00 -22.79 11.84
N TYR A 5 -8.02 -21.94 11.68
CA TYR A 5 -7.79 -20.50 11.73
C TYR A 5 -7.32 -20.10 13.14
N LYS A 6 -6.04 -19.76 13.25
CA LYS A 6 -5.53 -19.11 14.45
C LYS A 6 -5.68 -17.59 14.28
N ASN A 7 -6.24 -16.94 15.27
CA ASN A 7 -6.29 -15.50 15.32
C ASN A 7 -4.88 -14.93 15.53
N ILE A 8 -4.48 -13.98 14.70
CA ILE A 8 -3.28 -13.18 14.97
C ILE A 8 -3.63 -12.27 16.14
N THR A 9 -2.93 -12.44 17.27
CA THR A 9 -3.05 -11.55 18.40
C THR A 9 -2.13 -10.35 18.17
N PHE A 10 -2.72 -9.20 17.82
CA PHE A 10 -1.98 -7.95 17.75
C PHE A 10 -1.55 -7.55 19.16
N GLY A 11 -0.25 -7.15 19.31
CA GLY A 11 0.31 -6.73 20.57
C GLY A 11 -0.40 -5.49 21.17
N GLU A 12 0.08 -5.00 22.31
CA GLU A 12 -0.56 -4.03 23.20
C GLU A 12 -1.10 -2.75 22.54
N ASN A 13 -0.60 -2.36 21.37
CA ASN A 13 -1.01 -1.17 20.62
C ASN A 13 -1.65 -1.51 19.26
N GLY A 14 -2.56 -2.48 19.23
CA GLY A 14 -3.26 -2.88 18.00
C GLY A 14 -3.95 -1.74 17.23
N SER A 15 -4.27 -0.63 17.89
CA SER A 15 -4.84 0.57 17.26
C SER A 15 -3.87 1.28 16.29
N PHE A 16 -2.59 1.03 16.37
CA PHE A 16 -1.57 1.61 15.48
C PHE A 16 -1.13 0.65 14.37
N ASN A 17 -1.60 -0.58 14.36
CA ASN A 17 -1.46 -1.50 13.24
C ASN A 17 -2.43 -1.07 12.13
N ARG A 18 -1.97 -1.04 10.87
CA ARG A 18 -2.72 -0.42 9.78
C ARG A 18 -2.97 -1.34 8.60
N GLY A 19 -1.92 -1.75 7.92
CA GLY A 19 -1.99 -2.57 6.73
C GLY A 19 -1.47 -3.97 6.96
N MET A 20 -1.80 -4.89 6.08
CA MET A 20 -1.21 -6.22 6.04
C MET A 20 -1.02 -6.70 4.62
N CYS A 21 0.05 -7.47 4.38
CA CYS A 21 0.24 -8.24 3.17
C CYS A 21 0.80 -9.62 3.52
N ALA A 22 0.62 -10.59 2.62
CA ALA A 22 1.15 -11.94 2.78
C ALA A 22 2.22 -12.21 1.72
N VAL A 23 3.37 -12.76 2.15
CA VAL A 23 4.46 -13.19 1.29
C VAL A 23 4.94 -14.56 1.76
N GLY A 24 4.86 -15.56 0.90
CA GLY A 24 5.14 -16.94 1.27
C GLY A 24 4.26 -17.39 2.44
N ASP A 25 4.89 -17.97 3.45
CA ASP A 25 4.23 -18.47 4.66
C ASP A 25 4.06 -17.40 5.76
N TYR A 26 4.32 -16.13 5.46
CA TYR A 26 4.29 -15.06 6.45
C TYR A 26 3.27 -13.98 6.14
N VAL A 27 2.75 -13.37 7.20
CA VAL A 27 1.91 -12.17 7.15
C VAL A 27 2.67 -11.02 7.78
N TYR A 28 2.84 -9.95 7.03
CA TYR A 28 3.47 -8.71 7.49
C TYR A 28 2.41 -7.69 7.84
N VAL A 29 2.51 -7.10 9.01
CA VAL A 29 1.57 -6.10 9.51
C VAL A 29 2.32 -4.81 9.81
N SER A 30 1.93 -3.73 9.14
CA SER A 30 2.53 -2.41 9.37
C SER A 30 2.03 -1.80 10.67
N GLY A 31 2.91 -1.11 11.37
CA GLY A 31 2.58 -0.40 12.59
C GLY A 31 3.46 0.82 12.82
N ARG A 32 3.00 1.67 13.74
CA ARG A 32 3.73 2.86 14.20
C ARG A 32 3.51 3.07 15.69
N SER A 33 4.43 3.79 16.33
CA SER A 33 4.36 4.03 17.78
C SER A 33 3.19 4.94 18.19
N GLU A 34 2.80 5.88 17.32
CA GLU A 34 1.74 6.86 17.58
C GLU A 34 1.16 7.46 16.28
N ASN A 35 0.09 8.24 16.39
CA ASN A 35 -0.54 8.95 15.27
C ASN A 35 0.08 10.33 15.05
N SER A 36 1.37 10.41 14.86
CA SER A 36 2.08 11.67 14.59
C SER A 36 3.01 11.55 13.38
N SER A 37 3.41 12.69 12.83
CA SER A 37 4.56 12.76 11.94
C SER A 37 5.83 12.52 12.77
N GLY A 38 6.69 11.60 12.37
CA GLY A 38 7.89 11.26 13.12
C GLY A 38 7.72 10.08 14.08
N ALA A 39 6.54 9.45 14.13
CA ALA A 39 6.35 8.19 14.83
C ALA A 39 7.30 7.11 14.31
N SER A 40 7.87 6.33 15.22
CA SER A 40 8.65 5.16 14.85
C SER A 40 7.76 4.14 14.14
N ALA A 41 8.23 3.62 13.02
CA ALA A 41 7.53 2.63 12.22
C ALA A 41 8.14 1.25 12.39
N TYR A 42 7.33 0.21 12.23
CA TYR A 42 7.78 -1.17 12.32
C TYR A 42 6.93 -2.09 11.43
N LEU A 43 7.50 -3.25 11.11
CA LEU A 43 6.77 -4.39 10.55
C LEU A 43 6.78 -5.53 11.56
N ASN A 44 5.61 -6.04 11.88
CA ASN A 44 5.45 -7.31 12.58
C ASN A 44 5.31 -8.42 11.56
N LYS A 45 6.17 -9.43 11.63
CA LYS A 45 6.13 -10.64 10.81
C LYS A 45 5.50 -11.77 11.61
N TYR A 46 4.39 -12.28 11.16
CA TYR A 46 3.67 -13.40 11.76
C TYR A 46 3.79 -14.64 10.89
N SER A 47 3.85 -15.82 11.52
CA SER A 47 3.67 -17.07 10.81
C SER A 47 2.23 -17.19 10.30
N GLY A 48 2.05 -17.38 9.00
CA GLY A 48 0.74 -17.62 8.39
C GLY A 48 0.16 -19.00 8.77
N VAL A 49 1.00 -19.90 9.29
CA VAL A 49 0.61 -21.25 9.73
C VAL A 49 0.19 -21.26 11.19
N THR A 50 1.02 -20.67 12.08
CA THR A 50 0.77 -20.72 13.55
C THR A 50 0.08 -19.47 14.07
N GLY A 51 0.12 -18.34 13.35
CA GLY A 51 -0.37 -17.04 13.80
C GLY A 51 0.54 -16.36 14.83
N GLU A 52 1.70 -16.95 15.15
CA GLU A 52 2.63 -16.42 16.13
C GLU A 52 3.48 -15.28 15.56
N LEU A 53 3.83 -14.32 16.39
CA LEU A 53 4.80 -13.28 16.04
C LEU A 53 6.18 -13.93 15.93
N VAL A 54 6.75 -13.86 14.73
CA VAL A 54 8.09 -14.38 14.44
C VAL A 54 9.14 -13.30 14.70
N GLU A 55 8.83 -12.05 14.29
CA GLU A 55 9.79 -10.95 14.33
C GLU A 55 9.07 -9.61 14.36
N LYS A 56 9.68 -8.64 15.05
CA LYS A 56 9.33 -7.22 14.94
C LYS A 56 10.52 -6.46 14.38
N LEU A 57 10.43 -6.08 13.12
CA LEU A 57 11.45 -5.32 12.42
C LEU A 57 11.20 -3.82 12.60
N MET A 58 12.12 -3.12 13.26
CA MET A 58 12.09 -1.65 13.33
C MET A 58 12.56 -1.07 11.99
N LEU A 59 11.81 -0.10 11.47
CA LEU A 59 12.10 0.51 10.18
C LEU A 59 12.97 1.76 10.36
N GLY A 60 13.77 2.05 9.34
CA GLY A 60 14.63 3.22 9.29
C GLY A 60 13.87 4.54 9.47
N SER A 61 14.59 5.60 9.85
CA SER A 61 14.03 6.92 10.13
C SER A 61 13.35 7.55 8.91
N GLU A 62 13.65 7.09 7.71
CA GLU A 62 12.99 7.49 6.45
C GLU A 62 11.48 7.16 6.47
N ALA A 63 11.06 6.18 7.27
CA ALA A 63 9.65 5.87 7.48
C ALA A 63 8.88 7.02 8.14
N ALA A 64 9.57 7.86 8.92
CA ALA A 64 8.99 9.01 9.62
C ALA A 64 8.60 10.18 8.68
N MET A 65 8.73 10.00 7.36
CA MET A 65 8.39 11.02 6.39
C MET A 65 6.90 11.34 6.39
N ALA A 66 6.59 12.62 6.51
CA ALA A 66 5.26 13.21 6.34
C ALA A 66 4.15 12.58 7.22
N TYR A 67 2.90 12.90 6.91
CA TYR A 67 1.73 12.47 7.67
C TYR A 67 1.61 10.94 7.77
N TYR A 68 1.40 10.44 8.98
CA TYR A 68 1.02 9.06 9.27
C TYR A 68 1.93 8.01 8.58
N PRO A 69 3.19 7.88 9.02
CA PRO A 69 4.14 6.92 8.47
C PRO A 69 3.60 5.49 8.60
N CYS A 70 4.07 4.61 7.71
CA CYS A 70 3.74 3.18 7.75
C CYS A 70 2.23 2.91 7.86
N ASN A 71 1.43 3.66 7.06
CA ASN A 71 -0.03 3.52 7.07
C ASN A 71 -0.49 2.23 6.38
N ASP A 72 0.28 1.73 5.44
CA ASP A 72 0.02 0.46 4.79
C ASP A 72 1.31 -0.31 4.54
N VAL A 73 1.19 -1.63 4.43
CA VAL A 73 2.21 -2.52 3.91
C VAL A 73 1.62 -3.26 2.73
N ILE A 74 2.31 -3.22 1.62
CA ILE A 74 1.91 -3.75 0.34
C ILE A 74 3.06 -4.53 -0.28
N LYS A 75 2.77 -5.33 -1.28
CA LYS A 75 3.81 -6.01 -2.08
C LYS A 75 3.56 -5.78 -3.56
N ASP A 76 4.62 -5.88 -4.33
CA ASP A 76 4.55 -5.91 -5.78
C ASP A 76 4.34 -7.33 -6.33
N SER A 77 4.41 -7.50 -7.66
CA SER A 77 4.24 -8.80 -8.33
C SER A 77 5.40 -9.77 -8.11
N LYS A 78 6.49 -9.31 -7.50
CA LYS A 78 7.71 -10.10 -7.20
C LYS A 78 7.91 -10.32 -5.71
N ASP A 79 6.85 -10.05 -4.91
CA ASP A 79 6.88 -10.17 -3.47
C ASP A 79 7.82 -9.20 -2.75
N ASN A 80 8.28 -8.13 -3.43
CA ASN A 80 9.01 -7.06 -2.76
C ASN A 80 8.05 -6.29 -1.85
N ILE A 81 8.40 -6.22 -0.56
CA ILE A 81 7.57 -5.55 0.44
C ILE A 81 7.85 -4.06 0.45
N CYS A 82 6.80 -3.27 0.36
CA CYS A 82 6.84 -1.82 0.50
C CYS A 82 5.91 -1.33 1.59
N ILE A 83 6.25 -0.20 2.18
CA ILE A 83 5.36 0.56 3.07
C ILE A 83 4.98 1.88 2.43
N THR A 84 3.85 2.43 2.88
CA THR A 84 3.40 3.76 2.46
C THR A 84 2.98 4.61 3.65
N ASN A 85 3.05 5.93 3.49
CA ASN A 85 2.36 6.85 4.38
C ASN A 85 0.89 7.03 3.95
N LEU A 86 0.09 7.66 4.79
CA LEU A 86 -1.19 8.27 4.42
C LEU A 86 -0.93 9.71 3.98
N THR A 87 -1.54 10.16 2.91
CA THR A 87 -1.58 11.60 2.60
C THR A 87 -3.01 12.13 2.59
N LEU A 88 -3.22 13.27 3.25
CA LEU A 88 -4.51 13.97 3.26
C LEU A 88 -4.65 14.91 2.06
N ASP A 89 -3.53 15.27 1.45
CA ASP A 89 -3.45 16.16 0.30
C ASP A 89 -2.21 15.80 -0.52
N ALA A 90 -2.39 14.97 -1.52
CA ALA A 90 -1.30 14.50 -2.38
C ALA A 90 -0.74 15.59 -3.32
N SER A 91 -1.37 16.76 -3.42
CA SER A 91 -0.83 17.87 -4.20
C SER A 91 0.30 18.62 -3.48
N SER A 92 0.23 18.68 -2.15
CA SER A 92 1.25 19.35 -1.31
C SER A 92 2.13 18.37 -0.53
N ASN A 93 1.59 17.18 -0.21
CA ASN A 93 2.26 16.13 0.55
C ASN A 93 2.17 14.81 -0.20
N PRO A 94 3.09 14.52 -1.11
CA PRO A 94 3.05 13.29 -1.90
C PRO A 94 3.01 12.03 -1.04
N LEU A 95 2.31 10.99 -1.52
CA LEU A 95 2.42 9.67 -0.94
C LEU A 95 3.75 9.06 -1.34
N ALA A 96 4.51 8.59 -0.37
CA ALA A 96 5.76 7.89 -0.58
C ALA A 96 5.54 6.37 -0.59
N VAL A 97 6.20 5.68 -1.50
CA VAL A 97 6.35 4.23 -1.50
C VAL A 97 7.80 3.91 -1.17
N LEU A 98 8.01 3.18 -0.09
CA LEU A 98 9.33 2.83 0.43
C LEU A 98 9.50 1.32 0.38
N TRP A 99 10.47 0.84 -0.37
CA TRP A 99 10.85 -0.56 -0.40
C TRP A 99 11.62 -0.91 0.87
N VAL A 100 11.27 -2.01 1.52
CA VAL A 100 11.82 -2.45 2.80
C VAL A 100 12.89 -3.51 2.56
N ASN A 101 14.08 -3.29 3.10
CA ASN A 101 15.05 -4.36 3.30
C ASN A 101 14.64 -5.15 4.55
N LEU A 102 14.25 -6.41 4.37
CA LEU A 102 13.77 -7.25 5.47
C LEU A 102 14.89 -7.76 6.39
N GLU A 103 16.16 -7.56 6.04
CA GLU A 103 17.28 -7.98 6.87
C GLU A 103 17.58 -6.98 7.99
N ASP A 104 17.45 -5.69 7.71
CA ASP A 104 17.87 -4.62 8.63
C ASP A 104 16.83 -3.51 8.83
N GLY A 105 15.71 -3.56 8.11
CA GLY A 105 14.66 -2.54 8.17
C GLY A 105 14.99 -1.24 7.45
N SER A 106 16.11 -1.17 6.72
CA SER A 106 16.46 0.01 5.91
C SER A 106 15.43 0.20 4.79
N LEU A 107 15.28 1.44 4.36
CA LEU A 107 14.23 1.84 3.42
C LEU A 107 14.83 2.53 2.20
N THR A 108 14.32 2.16 1.03
CA THR A 108 14.62 2.85 -0.22
C THR A 108 13.34 3.46 -0.78
N LYS A 109 13.31 4.79 -0.96
CA LYS A 109 12.16 5.43 -1.60
C LYS A 109 12.15 5.12 -3.09
N VAL A 110 11.17 4.34 -3.53
CA VAL A 110 11.02 3.91 -4.94
C VAL A 110 10.01 4.76 -5.70
N ALA A 111 9.04 5.37 -5.01
CA ALA A 111 8.08 6.28 -5.64
C ALA A 111 7.68 7.43 -4.72
N SER A 112 7.30 8.55 -5.36
CA SER A 112 6.65 9.68 -4.73
C SER A 112 5.49 10.08 -5.64
N VAL A 113 4.26 9.73 -5.25
CA VAL A 113 3.08 9.99 -6.08
C VAL A 113 2.38 11.26 -5.60
N SER A 114 2.19 12.17 -6.53
CA SER A 114 1.51 13.45 -6.32
C SER A 114 0.36 13.63 -7.30
N THR A 115 -0.51 14.57 -7.00
CA THR A 115 -1.68 14.92 -7.80
C THR A 115 -1.73 16.42 -8.06
N THR A 116 -2.42 16.83 -9.11
CA THR A 116 -2.63 18.26 -9.41
C THR A 116 -3.73 18.89 -8.54
N SER A 117 -4.61 18.06 -8.00
CA SER A 117 -5.71 18.48 -7.13
C SER A 117 -5.51 17.93 -5.72
N LYS A 118 -6.17 18.56 -4.76
CA LYS A 118 -6.14 18.15 -3.36
C LYS A 118 -6.88 16.82 -3.16
N TYR A 119 -6.16 15.71 -3.33
CA TYR A 119 -6.71 14.37 -3.12
C TYR A 119 -6.08 13.70 -1.90
N ARG A 120 -6.92 13.05 -1.13
CA ARG A 120 -6.49 12.12 -0.09
C ARG A 120 -6.26 10.74 -0.69
N ILE A 121 -5.08 10.15 -0.38
CA ILE A 121 -4.75 8.77 -0.74
C ILE A 121 -4.43 8.01 0.53
N ASP A 122 -5.23 7.00 0.81
CA ASP A 122 -5.09 6.15 2.00
C ASP A 122 -4.29 4.88 1.70
N HIS A 123 -4.51 4.28 0.53
CA HIS A 123 -3.92 3.00 0.14
C HIS A 123 -3.57 3.01 -1.35
N VAL A 124 -2.56 2.24 -1.70
CA VAL A 124 -2.17 1.99 -3.09
C VAL A 124 -1.99 0.50 -3.33
N ALA A 125 -2.01 0.09 -4.59
CA ALA A 125 -1.58 -1.22 -5.02
C ALA A 125 -0.35 -1.07 -5.93
N LEU A 126 0.51 -2.08 -5.94
CA LEU A 126 1.69 -2.15 -6.80
C LEU A 126 1.55 -3.30 -7.79
N TRP A 127 2.06 -3.07 -8.99
CA TRP A 127 2.25 -4.09 -10.02
C TRP A 127 3.61 -3.92 -10.67
N GLY A 128 4.26 -5.02 -11.01
CA GLY A 128 5.61 -5.01 -11.60
C GLY A 128 6.68 -5.35 -10.58
N ASP A 129 7.84 -4.73 -10.67
CA ASP A 129 9.03 -5.05 -9.87
C ASP A 129 9.74 -3.77 -9.43
N VAL A 130 9.60 -3.43 -8.14
CA VAL A 130 10.24 -2.23 -7.57
C VAL A 130 11.77 -2.35 -7.54
N SER A 131 12.31 -3.57 -7.48
CA SER A 131 13.76 -3.79 -7.43
C SER A 131 14.46 -3.42 -8.74
N THR A 132 13.76 -3.54 -9.86
CA THR A 132 14.26 -3.13 -11.18
C THR A 132 13.86 -1.70 -11.53
N GLY A 133 12.99 -1.08 -10.76
CA GLY A 133 12.42 0.23 -11.06
C GLY A 133 11.33 0.22 -12.14
N ASN A 134 10.83 -0.98 -12.54
CA ASN A 134 9.77 -1.13 -13.54
C ASN A 134 8.49 -1.60 -12.86
N PHE A 135 7.64 -0.66 -12.48
CA PHE A 135 6.42 -0.94 -11.73
C PHE A 135 5.39 0.17 -11.92
N THR A 136 4.16 -0.13 -11.54
CA THR A 136 3.04 0.81 -11.55
C THR A 136 2.42 0.91 -10.16
N VAL A 137 2.13 2.14 -9.74
CA VAL A 137 1.38 2.44 -8.53
C VAL A 137 -0.06 2.77 -8.92
N TYR A 138 -1.03 2.16 -8.25
CA TYR A 138 -2.46 2.42 -8.45
C TYR A 138 -3.10 2.94 -7.17
N ALA A 139 -3.99 3.92 -7.29
CA ALA A 139 -4.80 4.42 -6.18
C ALA A 139 -6.24 4.68 -6.60
N ALA A 140 -7.19 4.23 -5.79
CA ALA A 140 -8.56 4.73 -5.85
C ALA A 140 -8.65 5.98 -4.97
N ILE A 141 -9.22 7.06 -5.51
CA ILE A 141 -9.27 8.36 -4.83
C ILE A 141 -10.52 8.44 -3.98
N ARG A 142 -10.32 8.70 -2.68
CA ARG A 142 -11.39 8.87 -1.70
C ARG A 142 -12.50 9.81 -2.20
N GLU A 143 -13.74 9.46 -1.92
CA GLU A 143 -14.94 10.26 -2.19
C GLU A 143 -15.06 10.74 -3.65
N SER A 144 -14.49 9.96 -4.57
CA SER A 144 -14.51 10.22 -6.01
C SER A 144 -14.83 8.95 -6.79
N LYS A 145 -14.82 9.04 -8.12
CA LYS A 145 -14.87 7.89 -9.05
C LYS A 145 -13.54 7.68 -9.74
N LEU A 146 -12.48 8.31 -9.27
CA LEU A 146 -11.20 8.34 -9.93
C LEU A 146 -10.30 7.19 -9.46
N VAL A 147 -9.72 6.50 -10.41
CA VAL A 147 -8.56 5.64 -10.22
C VAL A 147 -7.39 6.29 -10.93
N MET A 148 -6.32 6.47 -10.23
CA MET A 148 -5.07 7.02 -10.78
C MET A 148 -4.02 5.94 -10.84
N ARG A 149 -3.14 6.02 -11.84
CA ARG A 149 -1.94 5.20 -11.94
C ARG A 149 -0.72 6.03 -12.29
N TRP A 150 0.41 5.62 -11.73
CA TRP A 150 1.72 6.21 -11.97
C TRP A 150 2.66 5.09 -12.41
N ILE A 151 3.16 5.18 -13.64
CA ILE A 151 4.01 4.18 -14.28
C ILE A 151 5.46 4.62 -14.10
N TYR A 152 6.26 3.75 -13.52
CA TYR A 152 7.69 3.93 -13.32
C TYR A 152 8.47 3.01 -14.26
N GLU A 153 9.48 3.55 -14.92
CA GLU A 153 10.40 2.85 -15.80
C GLU A 153 11.83 3.23 -15.40
N ASN A 154 12.65 2.20 -15.13
CA ASN A 154 14.02 2.39 -14.65
C ASN A 154 14.12 3.36 -13.45
N GLY A 155 13.19 3.24 -12.50
CA GLY A 155 13.12 4.05 -11.28
C GLY A 155 12.65 5.49 -11.47
N LYS A 156 12.16 5.86 -12.65
CA LYS A 156 11.67 7.22 -12.95
C LYS A 156 10.19 7.19 -13.32
N LEU A 157 9.44 8.18 -12.87
CA LEU A 157 8.06 8.37 -13.31
C LEU A 157 8.02 8.64 -14.81
N SER A 158 7.48 7.70 -15.57
CA SER A 158 7.33 7.76 -17.03
C SER A 158 5.98 8.40 -17.41
N LYS A 159 4.90 8.01 -16.71
CA LYS A 159 3.55 8.45 -17.04
C LYS A 159 2.65 8.49 -15.81
N SER A 160 1.72 9.42 -15.77
CA SER A 160 0.58 9.38 -14.85
C SER A 160 -0.74 9.48 -15.61
N GLU A 161 -1.72 8.71 -15.17
CA GLU A 161 -3.02 8.61 -15.83
C GLU A 161 -4.15 8.59 -14.80
N THR A 162 -5.30 9.06 -15.23
CA THR A 162 -6.53 9.05 -14.42
C THR A 162 -7.64 8.40 -15.22
N CYS A 163 -8.34 7.46 -14.61
CA CYS A 163 -9.52 6.80 -15.15
C CYS A 163 -10.72 7.11 -14.25
N THR A 164 -11.85 7.42 -14.86
CA THR A 164 -13.11 7.54 -14.15
C THR A 164 -13.88 6.23 -14.21
N VAL A 165 -14.12 5.61 -13.06
CA VAL A 165 -14.92 4.39 -12.97
C VAL A 165 -16.37 4.69 -13.29
N LYS A 166 -16.92 4.00 -14.29
CA LYS A 166 -18.34 4.08 -14.61
C LYS A 166 -19.14 3.30 -13.57
N SER A 167 -20.11 3.93 -12.96
CA SER A 167 -21.04 3.29 -12.04
C SER A 167 -22.46 3.44 -12.59
N THR A 168 -23.25 2.39 -12.52
CA THR A 168 -24.68 2.40 -12.85
C THR A 168 -25.51 3.11 -11.77
N TYR A 169 -24.93 3.32 -10.59
CA TYR A 169 -25.60 4.04 -9.51
C TYR A 169 -25.23 5.53 -9.55
N SER A 170 -26.24 6.38 -9.66
CA SER A 170 -26.09 7.84 -9.56
C SER A 170 -25.52 8.20 -8.20
N GLY A 171 -24.52 9.10 -8.18
CA GLY A 171 -23.91 9.59 -6.93
C GLY A 171 -22.91 8.63 -6.25
N SER A 172 -22.69 7.42 -6.79
CA SER A 172 -21.72 6.48 -6.19
C SER A 172 -20.30 7.02 -6.30
N THR A 173 -19.56 7.00 -5.20
CA THR A 173 -18.13 7.32 -5.11
C THR A 173 -17.43 6.24 -4.31
N PHE A 174 -16.09 6.18 -4.40
CA PHE A 174 -15.31 5.38 -3.46
C PHE A 174 -15.50 5.88 -2.03
N GLY A 175 -15.54 4.95 -1.08
CA GLY A 175 -15.68 5.29 0.35
C GLY A 175 -14.44 5.98 0.94
N MET A 176 -14.38 6.02 2.26
CA MET A 176 -13.38 6.81 2.99
C MET A 176 -11.95 6.30 2.88
N ALA A 177 -11.70 5.02 2.69
CA ALA A 177 -10.37 4.43 2.60
C ALA A 177 -10.39 3.30 1.56
N PRO A 178 -10.57 3.64 0.27
CA PRO A 178 -10.69 2.63 -0.77
C PRO A 178 -9.39 1.86 -0.90
N ARG A 179 -9.51 0.54 -1.00
CA ARG A 179 -8.40 -0.37 -1.30
C ARG A 179 -8.55 -0.92 -2.70
N MET A 180 -7.41 -1.19 -3.31
CA MET A 180 -7.32 -1.83 -4.62
C MET A 180 -6.39 -3.02 -4.53
N ILE A 181 -6.63 -4.00 -5.37
CA ILE A 181 -5.68 -5.05 -5.71
C ILE A 181 -5.57 -5.12 -7.22
N VAL A 182 -4.38 -5.35 -7.72
CA VAL A 182 -4.16 -5.67 -9.13
C VAL A 182 -4.06 -7.19 -9.24
N ILE A 183 -4.94 -7.78 -10.05
CA ILE A 183 -4.97 -9.24 -10.24
C ILE A 183 -4.17 -9.61 -11.48
N ASP A 184 -4.36 -8.86 -12.55
CA ASP A 184 -3.69 -9.05 -13.82
C ASP A 184 -3.75 -7.74 -14.63
N GLU A 185 -2.58 -7.17 -14.95
CA GLU A 185 -2.51 -5.90 -15.67
C GLU A 185 -2.93 -6.04 -17.14
N ASP A 186 -2.66 -7.17 -17.76
CA ASP A 186 -3.04 -7.44 -19.14
C ASP A 186 -4.56 -7.55 -19.30
N LEU A 187 -5.24 -8.11 -18.31
CA LEU A 187 -6.70 -8.14 -18.27
C LEU A 187 -7.30 -6.74 -18.10
N LEU A 188 -6.69 -5.89 -17.27
CA LEU A 188 -7.13 -4.50 -17.08
C LEU A 188 -6.94 -3.67 -18.36
N THR A 189 -5.83 -3.84 -19.04
CA THR A 189 -5.52 -3.11 -20.28
C THR A 189 -6.30 -3.60 -21.48
N SER A 190 -6.66 -4.88 -21.52
CA SER A 190 -7.45 -5.49 -22.62
C SER A 190 -8.95 -5.18 -22.58
N GLY A 191 -9.44 -4.54 -21.51
CA GLY A 191 -10.86 -4.25 -21.31
C GLY A 191 -11.75 -5.51 -21.13
N LYS A 192 -11.14 -6.66 -20.85
CA LYS A 192 -11.85 -7.95 -20.72
C LYS A 192 -12.36 -8.25 -19.30
N VAL A 193 -12.09 -7.40 -18.32
CA VAL A 193 -12.63 -7.57 -16.96
C VAL A 193 -13.98 -6.87 -16.88
N GLU A 194 -15.05 -7.62 -16.98
CA GLU A 194 -16.35 -7.17 -16.50
C GLU A 194 -16.40 -7.37 -14.98
N LEU A 195 -16.53 -6.27 -14.25
CA LEU A 195 -16.84 -6.35 -12.82
C LEU A 195 -18.21 -7.00 -12.67
N SER A 196 -18.24 -8.26 -12.23
CA SER A 196 -19.50 -8.93 -11.90
C SER A 196 -20.24 -8.15 -10.81
N LYS A 197 -21.54 -8.03 -10.99
CA LYS A 197 -22.48 -7.41 -10.06
C LYS A 197 -22.49 -8.13 -8.70
#